data_ef32ad2d938f3eb7c26308f6b10ef213
#
_entry.id   ef32ad2d938f3eb7c26308f6b10ef213
#
_cell.length_a   1.000
_cell.length_b   1.000
_cell.length_c   1.000
_cell.angle_alpha   90.00
_cell.angle_beta   90.00
_cell.angle_gamma   90.00
#
_symmetry.space_group_name_H-M   'P 1'
#
loop_
_entity.id
_entity.type
_entity.pdbx_description
1 polymer ?
#
loop_
_entity_poly.entity_id
_entity_poly.type
_entity_poly.pdbx_seq_one_letter_code
_entity_poly.pdbx_strand_id
1 'polypeptide(L)'
;MKKNLKDIPVSVLDLANIIQGDQSAGDAFKRSLTFAQQAEQLSYNRYWFAEHHNMESVASAATAVLIGYIAQGTSTIRVGAGGIMLPNHAPLIIAEQFGTLESLYPGRIDLGLGRAPGTDQATAYALRRNLHSDVEAFPNDVVELLQYLGPKEKQGKVRAIPGVGTNVPVWMLGSSTFSAQLAAHLGLPFAFASHFAPTQLFPALQLYHSTFKPSVFLEKPYAMACVNVIAADTNEDAQYLATSAYQLVLGLIRNHRKPMAPPTHEMDLLWTPEERASVNQMFYYSFIGSTNTLAKTLTEFTENTGVDELMITTHVFDVDAKLRSLELTASLFKTNKVESLV
;
A
#
# COMPACT_ATOMS: atom_id res chain seq x y z
N MET A 1 -4.51 25.64 6.85
CA MET A 1 -4.68 25.27 8.27
C MET A 1 -3.85 24.01 8.53
N LYS A 2 -3.15 23.91 9.66
CA LYS A 2 -2.49 22.67 10.04
C LYS A 2 -3.56 21.61 10.34
N LYS A 3 -3.47 20.45 9.69
CA LYS A 3 -4.39 19.33 9.94
C LYS A 3 -4.02 18.66 11.27
N ASN A 4 -5.00 18.38 12.12
CA ASN A 4 -4.80 17.51 13.28
C ASN A 4 -4.78 16.06 12.82
N LEU A 5 -4.03 15.16 13.49
CA LEU A 5 -4.09 13.71 13.20
C LEU A 5 -5.51 13.16 13.19
N LYS A 6 -6.36 13.69 14.07
CA LYS A 6 -7.78 13.32 14.13
C LYS A 6 -8.60 13.74 12.91
N ASP A 7 -8.06 14.58 12.03
CA ASP A 7 -8.73 14.99 10.79
C ASP A 7 -8.21 14.24 9.56
N ILE A 8 -7.20 13.38 9.76
CA ILE A 8 -6.53 12.62 8.70
C ILE A 8 -6.99 11.15 8.76
N PRO A 9 -7.57 10.61 7.68
CA PRO A 9 -7.86 9.18 7.58
C PRO A 9 -6.58 8.36 7.66
N VAL A 10 -6.69 7.18 8.29
CA VAL A 10 -5.60 6.20 8.33
C VAL A 10 -6.04 4.89 7.67
N SER A 11 -5.14 4.30 6.91
CA SER A 11 -5.36 3.10 6.10
C SER A 11 -4.22 2.09 6.31
N VAL A 12 -4.44 0.82 5.96
CA VAL A 12 -3.46 -0.26 6.12
C VAL A 12 -2.99 -0.77 4.77
N LEU A 13 -1.68 -0.95 4.61
CA LEU A 13 -1.05 -1.72 3.54
C LEU A 13 -0.55 -3.06 4.11
N ASP A 14 -1.05 -4.15 3.58
CA ASP A 14 -0.63 -5.50 3.93
C ASP A 14 0.11 -6.18 2.76
N LEU A 15 1.11 -6.96 3.09
CA LEU A 15 1.88 -7.74 2.14
C LEU A 15 1.54 -9.24 2.24
N ALA A 16 0.60 -9.64 3.11
CA ALA A 16 0.36 -11.02 3.48
C ALA A 16 1.67 -11.73 3.86
N ASN A 17 2.40 -11.16 4.82
CA ASN A 17 3.70 -11.67 5.22
C ASN A 17 3.61 -13.13 5.68
N ILE A 18 4.50 -13.96 5.14
CA ILE A 18 4.76 -15.30 5.63
C ILE A 18 5.73 -15.18 6.81
N ILE A 19 5.40 -15.80 7.93
CA ILE A 19 6.23 -15.80 9.14
C ILE A 19 6.84 -17.18 9.37
N GLN A 20 7.95 -17.24 10.11
CA GLN A 20 8.53 -18.52 10.53
C GLN A 20 7.50 -19.29 11.37
N GLY A 21 7.31 -20.56 11.04
CA GLY A 21 6.30 -21.42 11.67
C GLY A 21 5.03 -21.62 10.85
N ASP A 22 4.76 -20.80 9.82
CA ASP A 22 3.64 -21.03 8.91
C ASP A 22 3.79 -22.38 8.20
N GLN A 23 2.70 -23.12 8.09
CA GLN A 23 2.65 -24.38 7.35
C GLN A 23 2.37 -24.16 5.87
N SER A 24 1.75 -23.01 5.52
CA SER A 24 1.40 -22.65 4.15
C SER A 24 1.13 -21.15 4.02
N ALA A 25 1.09 -20.65 2.79
CA ALA A 25 0.60 -19.28 2.49
C ALA A 25 -0.84 -19.05 2.98
N GLY A 26 -1.64 -20.11 3.11
CA GLY A 26 -3.00 -20.03 3.66
C GLY A 26 -3.06 -19.47 5.08
N ASP A 27 -1.99 -19.66 5.88
CA ASP A 27 -1.93 -19.12 7.24
C ASP A 27 -1.73 -17.59 7.20
N ALA A 28 -0.91 -17.08 6.27
CA ALA A 28 -0.76 -15.65 6.03
C ALA A 28 -2.10 -15.02 5.58
N PHE A 29 -2.86 -15.68 4.69
CA PHE A 29 -4.15 -15.16 4.23
C PHE A 29 -5.19 -15.08 5.34
N LYS A 30 -5.27 -16.09 6.22
CA LYS A 30 -6.17 -16.07 7.39
C LYS A 30 -5.81 -14.93 8.36
N ARG A 31 -4.50 -14.71 8.60
CA ARG A 31 -4.04 -13.57 9.40
C ARG A 31 -4.41 -12.23 8.76
N SER A 32 -4.22 -12.08 7.45
CA SER A 32 -4.63 -10.87 6.73
C SER A 32 -6.12 -10.59 6.90
N LEU A 33 -6.97 -11.63 6.85
CA LEU A 33 -8.40 -11.46 7.12
C LEU A 33 -8.67 -10.98 8.55
N THR A 34 -8.02 -11.60 9.55
CA THR A 34 -8.13 -11.16 10.95
C THR A 34 -7.71 -9.69 11.11
N PHE A 35 -6.60 -9.29 10.50
CA PHE A 35 -6.13 -7.90 10.55
C PHE A 35 -7.08 -6.92 9.83
N ALA A 36 -7.65 -7.32 8.70
CA ALA A 36 -8.62 -6.49 7.97
C ALA A 36 -9.93 -6.31 8.77
N GLN A 37 -10.41 -7.36 9.43
CA GLN A 37 -11.58 -7.28 10.32
C GLN A 37 -11.32 -6.38 11.53
N GLN A 38 -10.15 -6.47 12.13
CA GLN A 38 -9.74 -5.56 13.20
C GLN A 38 -9.61 -4.11 12.71
N ALA A 39 -9.00 -3.90 11.54
CA ALA A 39 -8.90 -2.57 10.93
C ALA A 39 -10.29 -1.98 10.65
N GLU A 40 -11.24 -2.77 10.18
CA GLU A 40 -12.63 -2.36 10.00
C GLU A 40 -13.28 -1.92 11.32
N GLN A 41 -13.16 -2.74 12.37
CA GLN A 41 -13.70 -2.43 13.71
C GLN A 41 -13.10 -1.14 14.29
N LEU A 42 -11.83 -0.90 14.03
CA LEU A 42 -11.11 0.28 14.46
C LEU A 42 -11.32 1.51 13.54
N SER A 43 -12.18 1.40 12.52
CA SER A 43 -12.52 2.45 11.58
C SER A 43 -11.35 2.95 10.72
N TYR A 44 -10.42 2.07 10.38
CA TYR A 44 -9.47 2.34 9.31
C TYR A 44 -10.23 2.54 7.99
N ASN A 45 -9.74 3.46 7.17
CA ASN A 45 -10.43 3.84 5.94
C ASN A 45 -10.31 2.76 4.85
N ARG A 46 -9.10 2.20 4.66
CA ARG A 46 -8.78 1.23 3.61
C ARG A 46 -7.88 0.11 4.12
N TYR A 47 -7.98 -1.05 3.46
CA TYR A 47 -7.07 -2.17 3.61
C TYR A 47 -6.59 -2.62 2.24
N TRP A 48 -5.34 -2.31 1.89
CA TRP A 48 -4.76 -2.59 0.58
C TRP A 48 -3.71 -3.68 0.63
N PHE A 49 -3.58 -4.40 -0.48
CA PHE A 49 -2.50 -5.36 -0.69
C PHE A 49 -1.47 -4.85 -1.69
N ALA A 50 -0.18 -5.01 -1.37
CA ALA A 50 0.89 -4.86 -2.35
C ALA A 50 0.98 -6.10 -3.26
N GLU A 51 1.41 -5.94 -4.52
CA GLU A 51 1.72 -7.04 -5.43
C GLU A 51 3.23 -7.32 -5.42
N HIS A 52 3.60 -8.52 -5.01
CA HIS A 52 4.98 -9.01 -5.07
C HIS A 52 5.02 -10.45 -5.59
N HIS A 53 6.01 -10.74 -6.43
CA HIS A 53 6.19 -12.05 -7.04
C HIS A 53 7.55 -12.64 -6.66
N ASN A 54 7.64 -13.97 -6.64
CA ASN A 54 8.87 -14.73 -6.39
C ASN A 54 9.56 -14.32 -5.08
N MET A 55 8.79 -14.14 -4.01
CA MET A 55 9.26 -13.79 -2.66
C MET A 55 8.74 -14.80 -1.64
N GLU A 56 9.64 -15.54 -0.97
CA GLU A 56 9.26 -16.50 0.07
C GLU A 56 8.67 -15.83 1.33
N SER A 57 8.91 -14.53 1.52
CA SER A 57 8.47 -13.77 2.67
C SER A 57 7.07 -13.17 2.56
N VAL A 58 6.45 -13.19 1.37
CA VAL A 58 5.15 -12.58 1.14
C VAL A 58 4.27 -13.43 0.22
N ALA A 59 2.97 -13.43 0.46
CA ALA A 59 2.02 -14.26 -0.27
C ALA A 59 1.05 -13.45 -1.17
N SER A 60 1.29 -12.16 -1.37
CA SER A 60 0.34 -11.24 -2.03
C SER A 60 0.48 -11.16 -3.56
N ALA A 61 0.96 -12.22 -4.22
CA ALA A 61 1.17 -12.22 -5.67
C ALA A 61 -0.13 -12.11 -6.48
N ALA A 62 -1.19 -12.81 -6.07
CA ALA A 62 -2.49 -12.78 -6.73
C ALA A 62 -3.42 -11.74 -6.06
N THR A 63 -3.07 -10.46 -6.18
CA THR A 63 -3.65 -9.36 -5.40
C THR A 63 -5.18 -9.26 -5.58
N ALA A 64 -5.70 -9.34 -6.81
CA ALA A 64 -7.15 -9.30 -7.06
C ALA A 64 -7.93 -10.44 -6.37
N VAL A 65 -7.33 -11.64 -6.28
CA VAL A 65 -7.93 -12.80 -5.58
C VAL A 65 -7.99 -12.53 -4.08
N LEU A 66 -6.92 -12.00 -3.50
CA LEU A 66 -6.88 -11.64 -2.06
C LEU A 66 -7.85 -10.52 -1.72
N ILE A 67 -7.99 -9.50 -2.57
CA ILE A 67 -8.98 -8.44 -2.41
C ILE A 67 -10.39 -9.03 -2.31
N GLY A 68 -10.75 -9.96 -3.19
CA GLY A 68 -12.05 -10.65 -3.14
C GLY A 68 -12.26 -11.43 -1.84
N TYR A 69 -11.23 -12.14 -1.37
CA TYR A 69 -11.27 -12.89 -0.12
C TYR A 69 -11.49 -11.97 1.10
N ILE A 70 -10.77 -10.87 1.18
CA ILE A 70 -10.90 -9.91 2.29
C ILE A 70 -12.23 -9.15 2.19
N ALA A 71 -12.65 -8.73 1.00
CA ALA A 71 -13.91 -8.03 0.81
C ALA A 71 -15.12 -8.88 1.21
N GLN A 72 -15.06 -10.20 0.97
CA GLN A 72 -16.08 -11.16 1.43
C GLN A 72 -16.10 -11.31 2.96
N GLY A 73 -14.95 -11.20 3.61
CA GLY A 73 -14.82 -11.36 5.07
C GLY A 73 -14.96 -10.07 5.89
N THR A 74 -15.23 -8.94 5.23
CA THR A 74 -15.45 -7.60 5.81
C THR A 74 -16.72 -6.97 5.22
N SER A 75 -17.20 -5.86 5.80
CA SER A 75 -18.51 -5.29 5.42
C SER A 75 -18.45 -3.85 4.92
N THR A 76 -17.57 -3.02 5.45
CA THR A 76 -17.58 -1.56 5.25
C THR A 76 -16.24 -0.97 4.83
N ILE A 77 -15.12 -1.57 5.28
CA ILE A 77 -13.78 -1.08 4.95
C ILE A 77 -13.55 -1.19 3.44
N ARG A 78 -12.93 -0.17 2.84
CA ARG A 78 -12.51 -0.25 1.44
C ARG A 78 -11.35 -1.22 1.30
N VAL A 79 -11.38 -2.05 0.26
CA VAL A 79 -10.34 -3.03 -0.01
C VAL A 79 -9.74 -2.76 -1.38
N GLY A 80 -8.42 -2.86 -1.53
CA GLY A 80 -7.81 -2.51 -2.80
C GLY A 80 -6.39 -2.97 -2.98
N ALA A 81 -5.81 -2.54 -4.09
CA ALA A 81 -4.42 -2.79 -4.43
C ALA A 81 -3.54 -1.58 -4.11
N GLY A 82 -2.44 -1.83 -3.43
CA GLY A 82 -1.43 -0.83 -3.13
C GLY A 82 -0.02 -1.25 -3.56
N GLY A 83 0.16 -1.65 -4.87
CA GLY A 83 -0.70 -1.61 -6.04
C GLY A 83 -0.59 -2.83 -6.94
N ILE A 84 -1.40 -2.80 -8.01
CA ILE A 84 -1.17 -3.65 -9.17
C ILE A 84 0.04 -3.11 -9.94
N MET A 85 1.00 -3.96 -10.22
CA MET A 85 2.15 -3.62 -11.05
C MET A 85 1.75 -3.70 -12.53
N LEU A 86 1.05 -2.66 -13.01
CA LEU A 86 0.37 -2.66 -14.31
C LEU A 86 1.23 -3.14 -15.49
N PRO A 87 2.56 -2.82 -15.56
CA PRO A 87 3.39 -3.38 -16.62
C PRO A 87 3.48 -4.92 -16.65
N ASN A 88 3.05 -5.65 -15.63
CA ASN A 88 2.99 -7.11 -15.63
C ASN A 88 1.69 -7.66 -16.23
N HIS A 89 0.71 -6.80 -16.50
CA HIS A 89 -0.66 -7.18 -16.84
C HIS A 89 -1.14 -6.47 -18.10
N ALA A 90 -2.10 -7.09 -18.81
CA ALA A 90 -2.86 -6.39 -19.84
C ALA A 90 -3.93 -5.50 -19.16
N PRO A 91 -4.07 -4.21 -19.56
CA PRO A 91 -5.06 -3.31 -18.96
C PRO A 91 -6.50 -3.86 -18.97
N LEU A 92 -6.89 -4.57 -20.04
CA LEU A 92 -8.20 -5.22 -20.14
C LEU A 92 -8.43 -6.23 -19.00
N ILE A 93 -7.44 -7.09 -18.73
CA ILE A 93 -7.55 -8.11 -17.67
C ILE A 93 -7.77 -7.45 -16.31
N ILE A 94 -7.01 -6.40 -16.01
CA ILE A 94 -7.14 -5.66 -14.74
C ILE A 94 -8.51 -4.98 -14.66
N ALA A 95 -8.99 -4.36 -15.74
CA ALA A 95 -10.31 -3.75 -15.78
C ALA A 95 -11.45 -4.77 -15.55
N GLU A 96 -11.32 -5.97 -16.11
CA GLU A 96 -12.30 -7.07 -15.89
C GLU A 96 -12.25 -7.60 -14.45
N GLN A 97 -11.06 -7.79 -13.89
CA GLN A 97 -10.88 -8.25 -12.50
C GLN A 97 -11.46 -7.24 -11.50
N PHE A 98 -11.09 -5.96 -11.62
CA PHE A 98 -11.58 -4.93 -10.71
C PHE A 98 -13.03 -4.55 -10.95
N GLY A 99 -13.51 -4.63 -12.18
CA GLY A 99 -14.93 -4.53 -12.51
C GLY A 99 -15.77 -5.66 -11.90
N THR A 100 -15.23 -6.88 -11.87
CA THR A 100 -15.83 -8.02 -11.18
C THR A 100 -15.89 -7.78 -9.67
N LEU A 101 -14.77 -7.34 -9.07
CA LEU A 101 -14.72 -7.02 -7.65
C LEU A 101 -15.71 -5.91 -7.27
N GLU A 102 -15.77 -4.83 -8.04
CA GLU A 102 -16.73 -3.73 -7.79
C GLU A 102 -18.18 -4.19 -7.93
N SER A 103 -18.46 -5.08 -8.90
CA SER A 103 -19.81 -5.66 -9.07
C SER A 103 -20.22 -6.54 -7.88
N LEU A 104 -19.27 -7.24 -7.27
CA LEU A 104 -19.50 -8.07 -6.07
C LEU A 104 -19.55 -7.24 -4.78
N TYR A 105 -18.77 -6.17 -4.69
CA TYR A 105 -18.59 -5.34 -3.48
C TYR A 105 -18.71 -3.84 -3.82
N PRO A 106 -19.89 -3.36 -4.24
CA PRO A 106 -20.06 -2.01 -4.75
C PRO A 106 -19.60 -0.92 -3.78
N GLY A 107 -18.84 0.05 -4.29
CA GLY A 107 -18.36 1.22 -3.55
C GLY A 107 -17.22 0.93 -2.58
N ARG A 108 -16.66 -0.30 -2.57
CA ARG A 108 -15.61 -0.70 -1.61
C ARG A 108 -14.25 -0.99 -2.24
N ILE A 109 -14.14 -0.97 -3.55
CA ILE A 109 -12.95 -1.40 -4.26
C ILE A 109 -12.10 -0.20 -4.66
N ASP A 110 -10.77 -0.29 -4.44
CA ASP A 110 -9.77 0.66 -4.90
C ASP A 110 -8.73 -0.03 -5.80
N LEU A 111 -8.30 0.66 -6.84
CA LEU A 111 -7.26 0.17 -7.76
C LEU A 111 -6.05 1.09 -7.75
N GLY A 112 -5.03 0.75 -6.98
CA GLY A 112 -3.74 1.41 -7.02
C GLY A 112 -2.83 0.83 -8.10
N LEU A 113 -2.18 1.67 -8.89
CA LEU A 113 -1.32 1.29 -10.02
C LEU A 113 0.14 1.65 -9.77
N GLY A 114 1.04 0.68 -9.87
CA GLY A 114 2.48 0.84 -9.81
C GLY A 114 3.15 0.64 -11.16
N ARG A 115 4.23 1.39 -11.43
CA ARG A 115 5.04 1.27 -12.65
C ARG A 115 6.13 0.21 -12.55
N ALA A 116 6.67 0.01 -11.35
CA ALA A 116 7.75 -0.95 -11.14
C ALA A 116 7.26 -2.39 -11.34
N PRO A 117 8.12 -3.34 -11.77
CA PRO A 117 7.70 -4.74 -11.93
C PRO A 117 7.41 -5.47 -10.60
N GLY A 118 7.78 -4.90 -9.45
CA GLY A 118 7.56 -5.53 -8.14
C GLY A 118 8.33 -6.84 -7.92
N THR A 119 9.34 -7.12 -8.76
CA THR A 119 10.07 -8.39 -8.76
C THR A 119 11.42 -8.28 -9.48
N ASP A 120 12.20 -9.38 -9.52
CA ASP A 120 13.43 -9.50 -10.30
C ASP A 120 13.16 -9.65 -11.81
N GLN A 121 14.22 -9.49 -12.62
CA GLN A 121 14.11 -9.49 -14.08
C GLN A 121 13.64 -10.84 -14.66
N ALA A 122 14.07 -11.97 -14.09
CA ALA A 122 13.67 -13.29 -14.57
C ALA A 122 12.18 -13.53 -14.32
N THR A 123 11.69 -13.13 -13.16
CA THR A 123 10.27 -13.20 -12.80
C THR A 123 9.43 -12.24 -13.65
N ALA A 124 9.90 -11.01 -13.90
CA ALA A 124 9.24 -10.09 -14.81
C ALA A 124 9.10 -10.66 -16.21
N TYR A 125 10.13 -11.34 -16.74
CA TYR A 125 10.07 -12.05 -18.02
C TYR A 125 9.04 -13.19 -18.00
N ALA A 126 8.97 -13.98 -16.92
CA ALA A 126 8.00 -15.05 -16.76
C ALA A 126 6.54 -14.55 -16.76
N LEU A 127 6.29 -13.38 -16.16
CA LEU A 127 4.98 -12.74 -16.12
C LEU A 127 4.56 -12.18 -17.49
N ARG A 128 5.50 -11.65 -18.27
CA ARG A 128 5.24 -10.86 -19.48
C ARG A 128 5.50 -11.55 -20.80
N ARG A 129 5.63 -12.85 -20.86
CA ARG A 129 6.13 -13.70 -21.98
C ARG A 129 5.98 -13.13 -23.41
N ASN A 130 4.91 -12.45 -23.72
CA ASN A 130 4.60 -11.92 -25.06
C ASN A 130 4.20 -10.44 -25.06
N LEU A 131 4.31 -9.75 -23.91
CA LEU A 131 4.01 -8.34 -23.81
C LEU A 131 5.29 -7.57 -24.14
N HIS A 132 5.35 -6.92 -25.29
CA HIS A 132 6.31 -5.87 -25.57
C HIS A 132 5.96 -4.61 -24.74
N SER A 133 5.62 -4.80 -23.46
CA SER A 133 5.32 -3.68 -22.58
C SER A 133 6.64 -3.07 -22.13
N ASP A 134 7.03 -2.03 -22.83
CA ASP A 134 8.02 -1.10 -22.37
C ASP A 134 7.47 -0.40 -21.13
N VAL A 135 8.31 -0.23 -20.10
CA VAL A 135 7.99 0.59 -18.92
C VAL A 135 7.59 2.02 -19.35
N GLU A 136 8.02 2.45 -20.52
CA GLU A 136 7.63 3.71 -21.16
C GLU A 136 6.18 3.72 -21.65
N ALA A 137 5.55 2.57 -21.90
CA ALA A 137 4.14 2.46 -22.26
C ALA A 137 3.18 2.67 -21.07
N PHE A 138 3.68 2.62 -19.85
CA PHE A 138 2.87 2.70 -18.62
C PHE A 138 1.84 3.85 -18.62
N PRO A 139 2.15 5.10 -19.04
CA PRO A 139 1.13 6.15 -19.11
C PRO A 139 -0.03 5.82 -20.05
N ASN A 140 0.25 5.17 -21.19
CA ASN A 140 -0.77 4.76 -22.15
C ASN A 140 -1.61 3.61 -21.59
N ASP A 141 -0.98 2.64 -20.91
CA ASP A 141 -1.68 1.54 -20.26
C ASP A 141 -2.64 2.04 -19.17
N VAL A 142 -2.24 3.07 -18.41
CA VAL A 142 -3.11 3.73 -17.43
C VAL A 142 -4.32 4.38 -18.12
N VAL A 143 -4.11 5.12 -19.21
CA VAL A 143 -5.20 5.75 -19.95
C VAL A 143 -6.15 4.71 -20.55
N GLU A 144 -5.62 3.63 -21.12
CA GLU A 144 -6.40 2.51 -21.65
C GLU A 144 -7.24 1.87 -20.54
N LEU A 145 -6.66 1.62 -19.35
CA LEU A 145 -7.38 1.07 -18.19
C LEU A 145 -8.52 1.99 -17.75
N LEU A 146 -8.28 3.30 -17.65
CA LEU A 146 -9.30 4.28 -17.31
C LEU A 146 -10.45 4.29 -18.34
N GLN A 147 -10.16 4.09 -19.62
CA GLN A 147 -11.16 3.97 -20.67
C GLN A 147 -12.03 2.71 -20.45
N TYR A 148 -11.42 1.56 -20.13
CA TYR A 148 -12.16 0.31 -19.88
C TYR A 148 -13.07 0.38 -18.65
N LEU A 149 -12.71 1.12 -17.61
CA LEU A 149 -13.54 1.33 -16.42
C LEU A 149 -14.59 2.43 -16.61
N GLY A 150 -14.39 3.28 -17.60
CA GLY A 150 -15.27 4.43 -17.90
C GLY A 150 -16.58 4.05 -18.61
N PRO A 151 -17.39 5.05 -18.96
CA PRO A 151 -18.71 4.84 -19.55
C PRO A 151 -18.63 4.18 -20.93
N LYS A 152 -19.66 3.40 -21.26
CA LYS A 152 -19.77 2.59 -22.47
C LYS A 152 -19.53 3.37 -23.76
N GLU A 153 -19.99 4.61 -23.81
CA GLU A 153 -19.93 5.49 -24.97
C GLU A 153 -18.49 5.90 -25.34
N LYS A 154 -17.57 5.82 -24.36
CA LYS A 154 -16.14 6.12 -24.54
C LYS A 154 -15.29 4.91 -24.89
N GLN A 155 -15.88 3.70 -24.91
CA GLN A 155 -15.17 2.46 -25.23
C GLN A 155 -15.28 2.09 -26.70
N GLY A 156 -14.22 1.42 -27.22
CA GLY A 156 -14.16 0.93 -28.57
C GLY A 156 -14.93 -0.39 -28.79
N LYS A 157 -14.42 -1.18 -29.78
CA LYS A 157 -14.96 -2.52 -30.07
C LYS A 157 -14.69 -3.52 -28.95
N VAL A 158 -13.55 -3.38 -28.25
CA VAL A 158 -13.18 -4.19 -27.08
C VAL A 158 -13.68 -3.48 -25.83
N ARG A 159 -14.30 -4.21 -24.95
CA ARG A 159 -14.87 -3.69 -23.70
C ARG A 159 -14.50 -4.60 -22.54
N ALA A 160 -14.23 -4.02 -21.39
CA ALA A 160 -14.05 -4.77 -20.15
C ALA A 160 -15.42 -5.11 -19.57
N ILE A 161 -15.81 -6.38 -19.59
CA ILE A 161 -17.08 -6.79 -18.99
C ILE A 161 -16.79 -7.76 -17.83
N PRO A 162 -17.19 -7.36 -16.58
CA PRO A 162 -18.19 -6.34 -16.19
C PRO A 162 -17.64 -4.93 -15.88
N GLY A 163 -16.41 -4.58 -16.21
CA GLY A 163 -15.73 -3.31 -15.85
C GLY A 163 -16.37 -2.01 -16.37
N VAL A 164 -17.15 -2.09 -17.48
CA VAL A 164 -17.77 -0.93 -18.13
C VAL A 164 -18.63 -0.12 -17.15
N GLY A 165 -18.29 1.17 -16.98
CA GLY A 165 -19.07 2.11 -16.19
C GLY A 165 -18.98 1.92 -14.68
N THR A 166 -18.10 1.05 -14.21
CA THR A 166 -17.92 0.83 -12.75
C THR A 166 -17.25 2.00 -12.06
N ASN A 167 -16.45 2.79 -12.79
CA ASN A 167 -15.72 3.94 -12.25
C ASN A 167 -14.93 3.62 -10.97
N VAL A 168 -14.34 2.41 -10.89
CA VAL A 168 -13.48 2.03 -9.75
C VAL A 168 -12.45 3.13 -9.51
N PRO A 169 -12.30 3.66 -8.28
CA PRO A 169 -11.29 4.67 -7.98
C PRO A 169 -9.89 4.18 -8.29
N VAL A 170 -9.21 4.87 -9.21
CA VAL A 170 -7.83 4.55 -9.61
C VAL A 170 -6.86 5.49 -8.93
N TRP A 171 -5.83 4.94 -8.29
CA TRP A 171 -4.76 5.64 -7.60
C TRP A 171 -3.43 5.46 -8.33
N MET A 172 -2.66 6.52 -8.44
CA MET A 172 -1.29 6.42 -8.91
C MET A 172 -0.34 6.20 -7.74
N LEU A 173 0.46 5.13 -7.79
CA LEU A 173 1.45 4.81 -6.78
C LEU A 173 2.86 5.09 -7.28
N GLY A 174 3.73 5.54 -6.39
CA GLY A 174 5.12 5.77 -6.77
C GLY A 174 6.07 5.99 -5.61
N SER A 175 7.36 5.86 -5.93
CA SER A 175 8.50 6.17 -5.07
C SER A 175 9.40 7.25 -5.68
N SER A 176 8.92 7.93 -6.72
CA SER A 176 9.65 8.97 -7.46
C SER A 176 8.70 10.06 -7.96
N THR A 177 9.27 11.11 -8.54
CA THR A 177 8.52 12.24 -9.13
C THR A 177 7.74 11.86 -10.39
N PHE A 178 8.09 10.78 -11.09
CA PHE A 178 7.42 10.36 -12.32
C PHE A 178 5.92 10.08 -12.11
N SER A 179 5.58 9.21 -11.12
CA SER A 179 4.18 8.87 -10.84
C SER A 179 3.40 10.05 -10.28
N ALA A 180 4.07 10.94 -9.52
CA ALA A 180 3.49 12.20 -9.05
C ALA A 180 3.07 13.10 -10.22
N GLN A 181 3.93 13.27 -11.20
CA GLN A 181 3.67 14.06 -12.39
C GLN A 181 2.53 13.47 -13.24
N LEU A 182 2.54 12.14 -13.44
CA LEU A 182 1.48 11.45 -14.18
C LEU A 182 0.13 11.57 -13.47
N ALA A 183 0.09 11.34 -12.14
CA ALA A 183 -1.11 11.51 -11.32
C ALA A 183 -1.67 12.93 -11.44
N ALA A 184 -0.81 13.94 -11.29
CA ALA A 184 -1.20 15.35 -11.41
C ALA A 184 -1.76 15.69 -12.80
N HIS A 185 -1.14 15.17 -13.86
CA HIS A 185 -1.58 15.41 -15.24
C HIS A 185 -2.94 14.76 -15.55
N LEU A 186 -3.17 13.55 -15.03
CA LEU A 186 -4.41 12.81 -15.22
C LEU A 186 -5.52 13.21 -14.21
N GLY A 187 -5.21 14.05 -13.22
CA GLY A 187 -6.13 14.44 -12.15
C GLY A 187 -6.56 13.27 -11.28
N LEU A 188 -5.62 12.36 -10.96
CA LEU A 188 -5.85 11.17 -10.13
C LEU A 188 -5.27 11.35 -8.73
N PRO A 189 -5.78 10.64 -7.71
CA PRO A 189 -5.17 10.61 -6.39
C PRO A 189 -3.80 9.93 -6.45
N PHE A 190 -2.89 10.40 -5.59
CA PHE A 190 -1.50 9.96 -5.56
C PHE A 190 -1.11 9.39 -4.20
N ALA A 191 -0.46 8.22 -4.18
CA ALA A 191 0.09 7.62 -2.98
C ALA A 191 1.61 7.40 -3.12
N PHE A 192 2.37 7.95 -2.16
CA PHE A 192 3.82 7.85 -2.16
C PHE A 192 4.32 6.75 -1.20
N ALA A 193 5.21 5.89 -1.69
CA ALA A 193 5.75 4.74 -0.96
C ALA A 193 6.94 5.11 -0.07
N SER A 194 6.75 6.04 0.89
CA SER A 194 7.82 6.52 1.76
C SER A 194 8.31 5.50 2.80
N HIS A 195 7.56 4.43 3.03
CA HIS A 195 7.93 3.34 3.94
C HIS A 195 9.17 2.55 3.52
N PHE A 196 9.59 2.63 2.24
CA PHE A 196 10.84 2.01 1.76
C PHE A 196 11.67 2.93 0.86
N ALA A 197 11.11 4.01 0.32
CA ALA A 197 11.80 4.94 -0.58
C ALA A 197 11.61 6.40 -0.13
N PRO A 198 12.22 6.82 1.00
CA PRO A 198 11.92 8.11 1.63
C PRO A 198 12.42 9.33 0.86
N THR A 199 13.50 9.20 0.09
CA THR A 199 14.30 10.32 -0.43
C THR A 199 13.51 11.31 -1.30
N GLN A 200 12.55 10.82 -2.10
CA GLN A 200 11.82 11.62 -3.08
C GLN A 200 10.44 12.10 -2.59
N LEU A 201 10.08 11.86 -1.32
CA LEU A 201 8.73 12.17 -0.82
C LEU A 201 8.35 13.64 -1.02
N PHE A 202 9.14 14.57 -0.51
CA PHE A 202 8.82 16.01 -0.60
C PHE A 202 8.84 16.53 -2.03
N PRO A 203 9.87 16.24 -2.87
CA PRO A 203 9.84 16.62 -4.28
C PRO A 203 8.62 16.09 -5.03
N ALA A 204 8.21 14.83 -4.77
CA ALA A 204 7.05 14.23 -5.42
C ALA A 204 5.73 14.90 -4.98
N LEU A 205 5.54 15.15 -3.68
CA LEU A 205 4.35 15.84 -3.17
C LEU A 205 4.28 17.28 -3.72
N GLN A 206 5.39 18.01 -3.70
CA GLN A 206 5.45 19.37 -4.23
C GLN A 206 5.10 19.41 -5.73
N LEU A 207 5.67 18.49 -6.52
CA LEU A 207 5.37 18.38 -7.96
C LEU A 207 3.90 18.04 -8.19
N TYR A 208 3.35 17.06 -7.46
CA TYR A 208 1.95 16.66 -7.56
C TYR A 208 1.02 17.84 -7.31
N HIS A 209 1.17 18.54 -6.18
CA HIS A 209 0.31 19.66 -5.83
C HIS A 209 0.45 20.86 -6.78
N SER A 210 1.67 21.20 -7.21
CA SER A 210 1.91 22.38 -8.06
C SER A 210 1.48 22.19 -9.52
N THR A 211 1.39 20.95 -10.01
CA THR A 211 1.06 20.65 -11.41
C THR A 211 -0.29 19.94 -11.59
N PHE A 212 -1.04 19.74 -10.50
CA PHE A 212 -2.33 19.06 -10.51
C PHE A 212 -3.33 19.74 -11.45
N LYS A 213 -4.00 18.94 -12.27
CA LYS A 213 -5.08 19.36 -13.16
C LYS A 213 -6.38 18.70 -12.72
N PRO A 214 -7.44 19.48 -12.40
CA PRO A 214 -8.75 18.91 -12.11
C PRO A 214 -9.25 18.01 -13.23
N SER A 215 -9.92 16.93 -12.85
CA SER A 215 -10.46 15.93 -13.76
C SER A 215 -11.88 15.53 -13.35
N VAL A 216 -12.46 14.55 -14.09
CA VAL A 216 -13.73 13.91 -13.69
C VAL A 216 -13.56 13.02 -12.45
N PHE A 217 -12.34 12.71 -12.04
CA PHE A 217 -12.04 11.86 -10.89
C PHE A 217 -11.81 12.68 -9.62
N LEU A 218 -11.12 13.84 -9.75
CA LEU A 218 -10.81 14.71 -8.63
C LEU A 218 -10.86 16.20 -9.04
N GLU A 219 -11.54 17.00 -8.23
CA GLU A 219 -11.54 18.45 -8.37
C GLU A 219 -10.28 19.09 -7.77
N LYS A 220 -9.74 18.50 -6.70
CA LYS A 220 -8.57 18.98 -5.95
C LYS A 220 -7.58 17.84 -5.74
N PRO A 221 -6.27 18.11 -5.62
CA PRO A 221 -5.29 17.07 -5.36
C PRO A 221 -5.58 16.36 -4.05
N TYR A 222 -5.38 15.03 -4.05
CA TYR A 222 -5.49 14.18 -2.87
C TYR A 222 -4.25 13.30 -2.77
N ALA A 223 -3.42 13.56 -1.76
CA ALA A 223 -2.14 12.89 -1.59
C ALA A 223 -2.12 11.99 -0.34
N MET A 224 -1.60 10.79 -0.49
CA MET A 224 -1.37 9.82 0.58
C MET A 224 0.13 9.53 0.70
N ALA A 225 0.63 9.36 1.93
CA ALA A 225 1.96 8.80 2.17
C ALA A 225 1.85 7.46 2.89
N CYS A 226 2.60 6.46 2.41
CA CYS A 226 2.74 5.19 3.12
C CYS A 226 3.97 5.22 4.02
N VAL A 227 3.80 4.87 5.29
CA VAL A 227 4.84 4.89 6.33
C VAL A 227 4.84 3.60 7.14
N ASN A 228 5.96 3.25 7.78
CA ASN A 228 5.99 2.15 8.73
C ASN A 228 5.52 2.64 10.10
N VAL A 229 4.61 1.90 10.74
CA VAL A 229 4.17 2.17 12.11
C VAL A 229 4.20 0.90 12.93
N ILE A 230 4.92 0.94 14.06
CA ILE A 230 4.95 -0.15 15.05
C ILE A 230 4.71 0.48 16.42
N ALA A 231 3.49 0.29 16.93
CA ALA A 231 3.06 0.78 18.23
C ALA A 231 3.11 -0.34 19.28
N ALA A 232 3.53 0.00 20.49
CA ALA A 232 3.39 -0.85 21.67
C ALA A 232 3.07 0.00 22.90
N ASP A 233 2.82 -0.65 24.04
CA ASP A 233 2.50 0.08 25.28
C ASP A 233 3.72 0.88 25.79
N THR A 234 4.95 0.43 25.52
CA THR A 234 6.19 1.15 25.80
C THR A 234 7.03 1.37 24.54
N ASN A 235 7.97 2.31 24.59
CA ASN A 235 8.92 2.51 23.49
C ASN A 235 9.86 1.32 23.32
N GLU A 236 10.28 0.74 24.43
CA GLU A 236 11.18 -0.41 24.51
C GLU A 236 10.57 -1.63 23.82
N ASP A 237 9.28 -1.94 24.13
CA ASP A 237 8.54 -3.03 23.48
C ASP A 237 8.39 -2.79 21.99
N ALA A 238 8.05 -1.56 21.57
CA ALA A 238 7.94 -1.22 20.16
C ALA A 238 9.26 -1.41 19.41
N GLN A 239 10.38 -1.00 20.00
CA GLN A 239 11.72 -1.19 19.41
C GLN A 239 12.09 -2.68 19.33
N TYR A 240 11.74 -3.47 20.34
CA TYR A 240 11.91 -4.93 20.29
C TYR A 240 11.11 -5.55 19.17
N LEU A 241 9.82 -5.25 19.05
CA LEU A 241 8.94 -5.74 17.98
C LEU A 241 9.46 -5.35 16.58
N ALA A 242 10.03 -4.15 16.44
CA ALA A 242 10.55 -3.65 15.17
C ALA A 242 11.75 -4.46 14.64
N THR A 243 12.44 -5.21 15.48
CA THR A 243 13.58 -6.03 15.04
C THR A 243 13.18 -7.12 14.06
N SER A 244 11.94 -7.61 14.06
CA SER A 244 11.41 -8.50 13.00
C SER A 244 11.38 -7.81 11.63
N ALA A 245 10.97 -6.54 11.58
CA ALA A 245 10.97 -5.74 10.37
C ALA A 245 12.40 -5.44 9.89
N TYR A 246 13.32 -5.13 10.81
CA TYR A 246 14.73 -4.94 10.46
C TYR A 246 15.36 -6.18 9.86
N GLN A 247 15.05 -7.37 10.40
CA GLN A 247 15.51 -8.66 9.84
C GLN A 247 14.96 -8.90 8.43
N LEU A 248 13.69 -8.55 8.13
CA LEU A 248 13.12 -8.63 6.79
C LEU A 248 13.89 -7.76 5.79
N VAL A 249 14.15 -6.50 6.14
CA VAL A 249 14.89 -5.57 5.27
C VAL A 249 16.35 -6.00 5.12
N LEU A 250 16.98 -6.49 6.18
CA LEU A 250 18.32 -7.06 6.11
C LEU A 250 18.38 -8.25 5.15
N GLY A 251 17.36 -9.12 5.20
CA GLY A 251 17.20 -10.21 4.23
C GLY A 251 17.06 -9.72 2.79
N LEU A 252 16.31 -8.62 2.58
CA LEU A 252 16.19 -7.98 1.27
C LEU A 252 17.53 -7.45 0.75
N ILE A 253 18.30 -6.75 1.60
CA ILE A 253 19.64 -6.22 1.29
C ILE A 253 20.60 -7.36 0.89
N ARG A 254 20.53 -8.47 1.59
CA ARG A 254 21.36 -9.67 1.34
C ARG A 254 20.82 -10.56 0.22
N ASN A 255 19.72 -10.19 -0.42
CA ASN A 255 18.99 -11.03 -1.39
C ASN A 255 18.56 -12.40 -0.83
N HIS A 256 18.28 -12.48 0.46
CA HIS A 256 17.80 -13.66 1.20
C HIS A 256 16.39 -13.38 1.75
N ARG A 257 15.38 -13.46 0.90
CA ARG A 257 13.97 -13.08 1.19
C ARG A 257 13.22 -14.20 1.91
N LYS A 258 13.66 -14.54 3.12
CA LYS A 258 13.06 -15.59 3.95
C LYS A 258 11.79 -15.11 4.67
N PRO A 259 10.93 -16.03 5.14
CA PRO A 259 9.83 -15.74 6.04
C PRO A 259 10.27 -14.88 7.23
N MET A 260 9.36 -13.99 7.70
CA MET A 260 9.64 -13.08 8.82
C MET A 260 10.06 -13.88 10.05
N ALA A 261 11.16 -13.49 10.66
CA ALA A 261 11.67 -14.06 11.89
C ALA A 261 11.06 -13.39 13.14
N PRO A 262 11.01 -14.07 14.28
CA PRO A 262 10.61 -13.46 15.55
C PRO A 262 11.54 -12.31 15.94
N PRO A 263 11.09 -11.37 16.79
CA PRO A 263 11.92 -10.28 17.27
C PRO A 263 13.07 -10.80 18.13
N THR A 264 14.16 -10.02 18.22
CA THR A 264 15.38 -10.38 18.94
C THR A 264 15.97 -9.19 19.69
N HIS A 265 16.59 -9.44 20.84
CA HIS A 265 17.42 -8.46 21.54
C HIS A 265 18.85 -8.37 20.99
N GLU A 266 19.21 -9.29 20.11
CA GLU A 266 20.59 -9.44 19.60
C GLU A 266 20.74 -8.87 18.19
N MET A 267 19.94 -7.86 17.82
CA MET A 267 19.94 -7.31 16.45
C MET A 267 21.33 -6.77 16.05
N ASP A 268 22.10 -6.23 17.00
CA ASP A 268 23.45 -5.71 16.74
C ASP A 268 24.47 -6.81 16.38
N LEU A 269 24.17 -8.08 16.65
CA LEU A 269 24.99 -9.21 16.23
C LEU A 269 24.62 -9.70 14.81
N LEU A 270 23.48 -9.27 14.26
CA LEU A 270 22.95 -9.75 12.99
C LEU A 270 23.40 -8.91 11.79
N TRP A 271 23.73 -7.64 11.99
CA TRP A 271 24.10 -6.71 10.90
C TRP A 271 25.49 -6.11 11.07
N THR A 272 26.11 -5.70 9.95
CA THR A 272 27.29 -4.84 9.97
C THR A 272 26.87 -3.37 10.15
N PRO A 273 27.81 -2.46 10.49
CA PRO A 273 27.50 -1.03 10.55
C PRO A 273 26.93 -0.45 9.24
N GLU A 274 27.39 -0.92 8.08
CA GLU A 274 26.94 -0.50 6.76
C GLU A 274 25.52 -1.00 6.47
N GLU A 275 25.21 -2.26 6.83
CA GLU A 275 23.87 -2.84 6.71
C GLU A 275 22.88 -2.12 7.63
N ARG A 276 23.29 -1.84 8.88
CA ARG A 276 22.48 -1.02 9.80
C ARG A 276 22.18 0.35 9.22
N ALA A 277 23.17 1.03 8.63
CA ALA A 277 22.96 2.32 7.99
C ALA A 277 21.96 2.22 6.83
N SER A 278 22.04 1.16 6.01
CA SER A 278 21.14 0.90 4.90
C SER A 278 19.71 0.60 5.38
N VAL A 279 19.55 -0.21 6.41
CA VAL A 279 18.24 -0.49 7.04
C VAL A 279 17.66 0.81 7.60
N ASN A 280 18.41 1.60 8.36
CA ASN A 280 17.95 2.87 8.92
C ASN A 280 17.54 3.87 7.83
N GLN A 281 18.24 3.90 6.69
CA GLN A 281 17.86 4.74 5.57
C GLN A 281 16.50 4.32 4.97
N MET A 282 16.25 3.03 4.79
CA MET A 282 14.95 2.54 4.33
C MET A 282 13.84 2.82 5.35
N PHE A 283 14.14 2.72 6.64
CA PHE A 283 13.23 2.99 7.75
C PHE A 283 13.15 4.47 8.16
N TYR A 284 13.63 5.42 7.34
CA TYR A 284 13.66 6.84 7.69
C TYR A 284 12.28 7.39 8.10
N TYR A 285 11.21 7.01 7.37
CA TYR A 285 9.83 7.30 7.74
C TYR A 285 9.17 6.09 8.40
N SER A 286 9.75 5.69 9.55
CA SER A 286 9.20 4.67 10.42
C SER A 286 8.95 5.26 11.80
N PHE A 287 7.74 5.06 12.28
CA PHE A 287 7.23 5.57 13.53
C PHE A 287 7.08 4.40 14.49
N ILE A 288 8.02 4.30 15.45
CA ILE A 288 8.16 3.15 16.35
C ILE A 288 8.16 3.67 17.77
N GLY A 289 7.20 3.23 18.60
CA GLY A 289 7.12 3.67 19.99
C GLY A 289 5.74 3.56 20.61
N SER A 290 5.62 4.13 21.80
CA SER A 290 4.34 4.28 22.49
C SER A 290 3.42 5.27 21.79
N THR A 291 2.13 5.29 22.14
CA THR A 291 1.15 6.24 21.62
C THR A 291 1.58 7.70 21.79
N ASN A 292 2.24 8.05 22.90
CA ASN A 292 2.74 9.40 23.13
C ASN A 292 3.84 9.78 22.15
N THR A 293 4.78 8.87 21.88
CA THR A 293 5.85 9.07 20.89
C THR A 293 5.27 9.19 19.49
N LEU A 294 4.34 8.29 19.12
CA LEU A 294 3.71 8.29 17.81
C LEU A 294 2.86 9.53 17.57
N ALA A 295 2.08 9.97 18.57
CA ALA A 295 1.28 11.19 18.47
C ALA A 295 2.13 12.41 18.07
N LYS A 296 3.30 12.57 18.70
CA LYS A 296 4.22 13.67 18.40
C LYS A 296 4.83 13.54 16.99
N THR A 297 5.41 12.38 16.68
CA THR A 297 6.19 12.20 15.46
C THR A 297 5.32 12.11 14.21
N LEU A 298 4.13 11.49 14.29
CA LEU A 298 3.15 11.46 13.20
C LEU A 298 2.52 12.84 12.96
N THR A 299 2.25 13.63 14.02
CA THR A 299 1.79 14.99 13.86
C THR A 299 2.81 15.85 13.11
N GLU A 300 4.07 15.78 13.51
CA GLU A 300 5.15 16.48 12.82
C GLU A 300 5.27 16.06 11.35
N PHE A 301 5.21 14.77 11.08
CA PHE A 301 5.25 14.24 9.71
C PHE A 301 4.08 14.75 8.86
N THR A 302 2.85 14.69 9.37
CA THR A 302 1.65 15.11 8.62
C THR A 302 1.59 16.63 8.42
N GLU A 303 2.04 17.41 9.39
CA GLU A 303 2.17 18.88 9.25
C GLU A 303 3.20 19.25 8.18
N ASN A 304 4.35 18.57 8.15
CA ASN A 304 5.42 18.84 7.20
C ASN A 304 5.09 18.39 5.77
N THR A 305 4.40 17.27 5.61
CA THR A 305 4.06 16.71 4.29
C THR A 305 2.77 17.26 3.72
N GLY A 306 1.82 17.66 4.57
CA GLY A 306 0.51 18.14 4.16
C GLY A 306 -0.38 17.07 3.51
N VAL A 307 -0.07 15.78 3.67
CA VAL A 307 -0.84 14.68 3.07
C VAL A 307 -2.28 14.66 3.57
N ASP A 308 -3.16 14.12 2.74
CA ASP A 308 -4.60 14.03 3.02
C ASP A 308 -4.97 12.74 3.75
N GLU A 309 -4.17 11.68 3.57
CA GLU A 309 -4.38 10.36 4.17
C GLU A 309 -3.02 9.72 4.51
N LEU A 310 -2.96 8.92 5.58
CA LEU A 310 -1.81 8.07 5.88
C LEU A 310 -2.15 6.60 5.60
N MET A 311 -1.29 5.94 4.85
CA MET A 311 -1.25 4.48 4.73
C MET A 311 -0.16 3.96 5.65
N ILE A 312 -0.47 3.00 6.51
CA ILE A 312 0.52 2.38 7.38
C ILE A 312 0.82 0.95 6.98
N THR A 313 2.08 0.55 7.08
CA THR A 313 2.48 -0.86 7.09
C THR A 313 3.05 -1.22 8.46
N THR A 314 2.66 -2.38 8.97
CA THR A 314 3.03 -2.84 10.32
C THR A 314 3.63 -4.24 10.22
N HIS A 315 4.96 -4.30 10.18
CA HIS A 315 5.71 -5.55 10.09
C HIS A 315 6.06 -6.07 11.49
N VAL A 316 5.11 -6.70 12.15
CA VAL A 316 5.24 -7.34 13.46
C VAL A 316 5.00 -8.84 13.31
N PHE A 317 5.88 -9.66 13.92
CA PHE A 317 5.85 -11.12 13.83
C PHE A 317 4.65 -11.72 14.58
N ASP A 318 4.48 -11.31 15.83
CA ASP A 318 3.42 -11.81 16.70
C ASP A 318 2.06 -11.21 16.30
N VAL A 319 1.04 -12.09 16.22
CA VAL A 319 -0.30 -11.71 15.77
C VAL A 319 -0.97 -10.75 16.75
N ASP A 320 -0.92 -11.05 18.04
CA ASP A 320 -1.59 -10.25 19.07
C ASP A 320 -0.90 -8.90 19.22
N ALA A 321 0.44 -8.86 19.16
CA ALA A 321 1.21 -7.62 19.15
C ALA A 321 0.90 -6.76 17.91
N LYS A 322 0.69 -7.36 16.72
CA LYS A 322 0.27 -6.62 15.52
C LYS A 322 -1.15 -6.06 15.67
N LEU A 323 -2.10 -6.83 16.20
CA LEU A 323 -3.45 -6.36 16.50
C LEU A 323 -3.41 -5.21 17.51
N ARG A 324 -2.60 -5.34 18.57
CA ARG A 324 -2.39 -4.26 19.55
C ARG A 324 -1.78 -3.02 18.93
N SER A 325 -0.81 -3.17 18.04
CA SER A 325 -0.21 -2.05 17.32
C SER A 325 -1.23 -1.30 16.44
N LEU A 326 -2.12 -2.01 15.75
CA LEU A 326 -3.22 -1.40 14.99
C LEU A 326 -4.19 -0.64 15.91
N GLU A 327 -4.55 -1.21 17.07
CA GLU A 327 -5.43 -0.57 18.06
C GLU A 327 -4.82 0.73 18.60
N LEU A 328 -3.57 0.67 19.08
CA LEU A 328 -2.86 1.83 19.61
C LEU A 328 -2.72 2.94 18.54
N THR A 329 -2.41 2.55 17.31
CA THR A 329 -2.30 3.51 16.20
C THR A 329 -3.64 4.14 15.88
N ALA A 330 -4.72 3.36 15.77
CA ALA A 330 -6.06 3.89 15.49
C ALA A 330 -6.53 4.92 16.51
N SER A 331 -6.15 4.76 17.80
CA SER A 331 -6.52 5.69 18.88
C SER A 331 -6.01 7.14 18.66
N LEU A 332 -4.99 7.31 17.82
CA LEU A 332 -4.40 8.62 17.49
C LEU A 332 -5.19 9.36 16.41
N PHE A 333 -5.96 8.66 15.61
CA PHE A 333 -6.69 9.17 14.46
C PHE A 333 -8.19 9.26 14.76
N LYS A 334 -8.92 9.96 13.91
CA LYS A 334 -10.36 10.09 14.06
C LYS A 334 -11.07 8.80 13.64
N THR A 335 -11.98 8.34 14.47
CA THR A 335 -12.89 7.21 14.20
C THR A 335 -14.14 7.61 13.42
N ASN A 336 -14.06 8.51 12.46
CA ASN A 336 -15.20 8.87 11.61
C ASN A 336 -15.00 8.32 10.21
N LYS A 337 -15.99 7.62 9.70
CA LYS A 337 -16.05 7.21 8.29
C LYS A 337 -15.90 8.46 7.42
N VAL A 338 -14.88 8.49 6.56
CA VAL A 338 -14.80 9.47 5.49
C VAL A 338 -15.94 9.17 4.53
N GLU A 339 -16.79 10.14 4.26
CA GLU A 339 -17.75 10.07 3.16
C GLU A 339 -16.99 9.74 1.88
N SER A 340 -17.54 8.81 1.10
CA SER A 340 -16.91 8.28 -0.12
C SER A 340 -16.45 9.41 -1.04
N LEU A 341 -15.21 9.35 -1.50
CA LEU A 341 -14.73 10.11 -2.64
C LEU A 341 -15.41 9.53 -3.91
N VAL A 342 -16.66 9.87 -4.15
CA VAL A 342 -17.38 9.63 -5.41
C VAL A 342 -18.01 10.95 -5.83
#